data_74eda0fb7a249ac1bc6be7b1fec47dc6
#
_entry.id   74eda0fb7a249ac1bc6be7b1fec47dc6
#
_cell.length_a   1.000
_cell.length_b   1.000
_cell.length_c   1.000
_cell.angle_alpha   90.00
_cell.angle_beta   90.00
_cell.angle_gamma   90.00
#
_symmetry.space_group_name_H-M   'P 1'
#
loop_
_entity.id
_entity.type
_entity.pdbx_description
1 polymer ?
#
loop_
_entity_poly.entity_id
_entity_poly.type
_entity_poly.pdbx_seq_one_letter_code
_entity_poly.pdbx_strand_id
1 'polypeptide(L)'
;MNKKKIVVTPGDGIGPEVTEQALIILKEVATRFQLELEVEEMPVGGTAYDQTGTPIPDETLKACLDADAVLLGAVGGPKWEPLDFSVRPERGLLKLRSELQLYANLRPAVIYGDLVDASTLKRDVVEDADLMVIRELTGGIYFGEPRGVEAVSYTHLTLPTNGCV
;
A
#
# COMPACT_ATOMS: atom_id res chain seq x y z
N MET A 1 14.80 -22.13 -14.08
CA MET A 1 13.96 -21.38 -13.09
C MET A 1 13.43 -20.15 -13.80
N ASN A 2 12.17 -19.80 -13.62
CA ASN A 2 11.66 -18.58 -14.24
C ASN A 2 12.18 -17.36 -13.45
N LYS A 3 12.84 -16.45 -14.15
CA LYS A 3 13.24 -15.15 -13.61
C LYS A 3 11.99 -14.38 -13.18
N LYS A 4 12.02 -13.80 -11.98
CA LYS A 4 10.91 -13.02 -11.42
C LYS A 4 11.20 -11.53 -11.52
N LYS A 5 10.25 -10.79 -12.07
CA LYS A 5 10.34 -9.34 -12.21
C LYS A 5 9.71 -8.65 -11.01
N ILE A 6 10.49 -7.80 -10.34
CA ILE A 6 10.02 -6.98 -9.22
C ILE A 6 10.18 -5.51 -9.60
N VAL A 7 9.07 -4.78 -9.58
CA VAL A 7 9.13 -3.32 -9.68
C VAL A 7 9.21 -2.72 -8.28
N VAL A 8 10.17 -1.84 -8.11
CA VAL A 8 10.41 -1.14 -6.85
C VAL A 8 9.99 0.31 -7.01
N THR A 9 9.11 0.76 -6.14
CA THR A 9 8.62 2.14 -6.11
C THR A 9 8.94 2.76 -4.76
N PRO A 10 10.15 3.35 -4.60
CA PRO A 10 10.58 3.89 -3.29
C PRO A 10 9.63 4.97 -2.76
N GLY A 11 9.14 5.83 -3.63
CA GLY A 11 8.21 6.91 -3.29
C GLY A 11 8.89 8.11 -2.63
N ASP A 12 8.35 8.56 -1.48
CA ASP A 12 8.65 9.84 -0.87
C ASP A 12 9.21 9.70 0.55
N GLY A 13 9.81 10.77 1.04
CA GLY A 13 10.25 10.89 2.43
C GLY A 13 11.21 9.79 2.87
N ILE A 14 10.79 8.96 3.82
CA ILE A 14 11.58 7.82 4.33
C ILE A 14 11.58 6.62 3.34
N GLY A 15 10.73 6.65 2.32
CA GLY A 15 10.55 5.55 1.37
C GLY A 15 11.85 5.05 0.72
N PRO A 16 12.67 5.92 0.11
CA PRO A 16 13.94 5.51 -0.49
C PRO A 16 14.87 4.80 0.50
N GLU A 17 15.02 5.34 1.71
CA GLU A 17 15.89 4.77 2.75
C GLU A 17 15.45 3.35 3.17
N VAL A 18 14.18 3.17 3.49
CA VAL A 18 13.68 1.86 3.93
C VAL A 18 13.66 0.85 2.78
N THR A 19 13.41 1.31 1.55
CA THR A 19 13.40 0.46 0.36
C THR A 19 14.80 -0.03 0.01
N GLU A 20 15.82 0.81 0.16
CA GLU A 20 17.22 0.43 -0.04
C GLU A 20 17.60 -0.73 0.91
N GLN A 21 17.25 -0.62 2.20
CA GLN A 21 17.51 -1.70 3.17
C GLN A 21 16.73 -2.98 2.84
N ALA A 22 15.49 -2.85 2.42
CA ALA A 22 14.69 -3.99 1.98
C ALA A 22 15.30 -4.69 0.77
N LEU A 23 15.84 -3.94 -0.19
CA LEU A 23 16.51 -4.49 -1.38
C LEU A 23 17.81 -5.22 -1.03
N ILE A 24 18.57 -4.78 -0.04
CA ILE A 24 19.76 -5.48 0.43
C ILE A 24 19.37 -6.87 0.94
N ILE A 25 18.34 -6.94 1.79
CA ILE A 25 17.85 -8.22 2.32
C ILE A 25 17.27 -9.10 1.20
N LEU A 26 16.49 -8.51 0.29
CA LEU A 26 15.90 -9.24 -0.84
C LEU A 26 16.98 -9.90 -1.70
N LYS A 27 18.06 -9.19 -2.02
CA LYS A 27 19.19 -9.71 -2.82
C LYS A 27 19.92 -10.86 -2.10
N GLU A 28 20.12 -10.72 -0.79
CA GLU A 28 20.74 -11.78 0.03
C GLU A 28 19.88 -13.05 0.05
N VAL A 29 18.57 -12.89 0.28
CA VAL A 29 17.61 -14.00 0.25
C VAL A 29 17.57 -14.64 -1.14
N ALA A 30 17.51 -13.84 -2.21
CA ALA A 30 17.51 -14.34 -3.58
C ALA A 30 18.75 -15.18 -3.88
N THR A 31 19.94 -14.72 -3.46
CA THR A 31 21.20 -15.45 -3.59
C THR A 31 21.14 -16.76 -2.83
N ARG A 32 20.72 -16.74 -1.58
CA ARG A 32 20.67 -17.90 -0.69
C ARG A 32 19.72 -19.00 -1.17
N PHE A 33 18.60 -18.59 -1.76
CA PHE A 33 17.57 -19.51 -2.26
C PHE A 33 17.62 -19.72 -3.78
N GLN A 34 18.67 -19.23 -4.45
CA GLN A 34 18.88 -19.37 -5.90
C GLN A 34 17.67 -18.84 -6.73
N LEU A 35 17.10 -17.71 -6.30
CA LEU A 35 16.04 -17.03 -7.03
C LEU A 35 16.64 -16.05 -8.02
N GLU A 36 16.23 -16.15 -9.28
CA GLU A 36 16.58 -15.14 -10.28
C GLU A 36 15.59 -13.99 -10.23
N LEU A 37 16.07 -12.81 -9.80
CA LEU A 37 15.26 -11.60 -9.71
C LEU A 37 15.73 -10.56 -10.73
N GLU A 38 14.78 -9.96 -11.41
CA GLU A 38 14.95 -8.71 -12.14
C GLU A 38 14.30 -7.59 -11.35
N VAL A 39 15.09 -6.59 -10.99
CA VAL A 39 14.61 -5.46 -10.18
C VAL A 39 14.65 -4.20 -11.04
N GLU A 40 13.51 -3.56 -11.20
CA GLU A 40 13.35 -2.31 -11.93
C GLU A 40 12.79 -1.24 -10.96
N GLU A 41 13.48 -0.09 -10.88
CA GLU A 41 13.03 1.01 -10.01
C GLU A 41 12.22 2.04 -10.82
N MET A 42 11.05 2.42 -10.30
CA MET A 42 10.11 3.33 -10.95
C MET A 42 9.60 4.40 -9.96
N PRO A 43 9.41 5.65 -10.42
CA PRO A 43 8.93 6.73 -9.56
C PRO A 43 7.45 6.59 -9.24
N VAL A 44 7.05 6.96 -8.01
CA VAL A 44 5.66 7.06 -7.55
C VAL A 44 5.53 8.16 -6.49
N GLY A 45 4.34 8.66 -6.26
CA GLY A 45 4.06 9.63 -5.21
C GLY A 45 4.41 11.06 -5.57
N GLY A 46 4.81 11.83 -4.58
CA GLY A 46 5.17 13.24 -4.75
C GLY A 46 6.45 13.44 -5.56
N THR A 47 7.40 12.53 -5.44
CA THR A 47 8.62 12.53 -6.26
C THR A 47 8.29 12.36 -7.74
N ALA A 48 7.37 11.46 -8.08
CA ALA A 48 6.89 11.31 -9.45
C ALA A 48 6.13 12.56 -9.93
N TYR A 49 5.30 13.15 -9.08
CA TYR A 49 4.57 14.39 -9.38
C TYR A 49 5.54 15.55 -9.70
N ASP A 50 6.59 15.71 -8.93
CA ASP A 50 7.60 16.76 -9.17
C ASP A 50 8.31 16.60 -10.53
N GLN A 51 8.45 15.37 -11.02
CA GLN A 51 9.11 15.06 -12.29
C GLN A 51 8.19 15.14 -13.50
N THR A 52 6.93 14.71 -13.35
CA THR A 52 6.03 14.42 -14.46
C THR A 52 4.66 15.12 -14.38
N GLY A 53 4.35 15.77 -13.25
CA GLY A 53 3.04 16.36 -12.97
C GLY A 53 1.95 15.36 -12.61
N THR A 54 2.30 14.08 -12.44
CA THR A 54 1.36 13.02 -12.01
C THR A 54 1.95 12.17 -10.90
N PRO A 55 1.17 11.79 -9.86
CA PRO A 55 1.68 10.97 -8.77
C PRO A 55 1.97 9.51 -9.16
N ILE A 56 1.53 9.08 -10.34
CA ILE A 56 1.89 7.80 -10.94
C ILE A 56 1.93 7.93 -12.46
N PRO A 57 3.13 7.96 -13.07
CA PRO A 57 3.29 7.95 -14.52
C PRO A 57 2.74 6.67 -15.14
N ASP A 58 2.25 6.76 -16.38
CA ASP A 58 1.70 5.59 -17.10
C ASP A 58 2.77 4.51 -17.35
N GLU A 59 4.03 4.91 -17.49
CA GLU A 59 5.16 3.98 -17.61
C GLU A 59 5.35 3.17 -16.32
N THR A 60 5.28 3.84 -15.15
CA THR A 60 5.32 3.16 -13.84
C THR A 60 4.17 2.18 -13.69
N LEU A 61 2.95 2.61 -14.04
CA LEU A 61 1.77 1.75 -13.96
C LEU A 61 1.91 0.52 -14.84
N LYS A 62 2.36 0.72 -16.08
CA LYS A 62 2.61 -0.40 -17.02
C LYS A 62 3.67 -1.36 -16.50
N ALA A 63 4.79 -0.84 -15.99
CA ALA A 63 5.83 -1.67 -15.40
C ALA A 63 5.31 -2.51 -14.23
N CYS A 64 4.46 -1.92 -13.36
CA CYS A 64 3.84 -2.63 -12.25
C CYS A 64 2.85 -3.72 -12.70
N LEU A 65 2.08 -3.47 -13.76
CA LEU A 65 1.16 -4.46 -14.34
C LEU A 65 1.90 -5.65 -14.95
N ASP A 66 3.07 -5.42 -15.55
CA ASP A 66 3.89 -6.44 -16.17
C ASP A 66 4.81 -7.19 -15.18
N ALA A 67 4.84 -6.80 -13.92
CA ALA A 67 5.68 -7.38 -12.89
C ALA A 67 5.03 -8.55 -12.15
N ASP A 68 5.85 -9.45 -11.61
CA ASP A 68 5.38 -10.52 -10.69
C ASP A 68 5.02 -9.96 -9.30
N ALA A 69 5.70 -8.87 -8.88
CA ALA A 69 5.44 -8.20 -7.61
C ALA A 69 5.89 -6.74 -7.64
N VAL A 70 5.28 -5.93 -6.79
CA VAL A 70 5.65 -4.52 -6.59
C VAL A 70 6.07 -4.31 -5.14
N LEU A 71 7.27 -3.78 -4.93
CA LEU A 71 7.77 -3.35 -3.62
C LEU A 71 7.61 -1.84 -3.52
N LEU A 72 6.64 -1.40 -2.71
CA LEU A 72 6.37 0.01 -2.49
C LEU A 72 6.95 0.47 -1.15
N GLY A 73 7.66 1.59 -1.15
CA GLY A 73 8.20 2.21 0.05
C GLY A 73 7.13 3.03 0.79
N ALA A 74 7.17 4.35 0.63
CA ALA A 74 6.21 5.25 1.24
C ALA A 74 5.81 6.37 0.26
N VAL A 75 4.58 6.88 0.36
CA VAL A 75 4.11 7.98 -0.45
C VAL A 75 3.51 9.08 0.41
N GLY A 76 3.70 10.33 -0.02
CA GLY A 76 3.17 11.50 0.65
C GLY A 76 4.17 12.22 1.52
N GLY A 77 3.77 13.42 1.92
CA GLY A 77 4.56 14.28 2.81
C GLY A 77 4.04 15.71 2.81
N PRO A 78 4.44 16.53 3.80
CA PRO A 78 3.93 17.88 3.98
C PRO A 78 4.09 18.80 2.76
N LYS A 79 5.11 18.54 1.94
CA LYS A 79 5.38 19.31 0.72
C LYS A 79 4.21 19.30 -0.25
N TRP A 80 3.49 18.20 -0.35
CA TRP A 80 2.42 18.00 -1.34
C TRP A 80 1.00 18.12 -0.76
N GLU A 81 0.85 18.36 0.54
CA GLU A 81 -0.47 18.61 1.16
C GLU A 81 -1.25 19.78 0.54
N PRO A 82 -0.59 20.89 0.10
CA PRO A 82 -1.31 22.01 -0.54
C PRO A 82 -1.83 21.72 -1.94
N LEU A 83 -1.43 20.59 -2.56
CA LEU A 83 -1.86 20.23 -3.91
C LEU A 83 -3.35 19.92 -3.96
N ASP A 84 -3.94 20.08 -5.15
CA ASP A 84 -5.29 19.59 -5.41
C ASP A 84 -5.39 18.09 -5.11
N PHE A 85 -6.52 17.68 -4.55
CA PHE A 85 -6.75 16.29 -4.12
C PHE A 85 -6.53 15.26 -5.24
N SER A 86 -6.82 15.65 -6.48
CA SER A 86 -6.70 14.75 -7.65
C SER A 86 -5.26 14.36 -7.99
N VAL A 87 -4.28 15.18 -7.61
CA VAL A 87 -2.85 14.98 -7.92
C VAL A 87 -1.97 14.73 -6.69
N ARG A 88 -2.56 14.61 -5.52
CA ARG A 88 -1.81 14.25 -4.30
C ARG A 88 -1.14 12.88 -4.43
N PRO A 89 0.02 12.69 -3.78
CA PRO A 89 0.76 11.41 -3.80
C PRO A 89 -0.10 10.19 -3.50
N GLU A 90 -1.03 10.30 -2.55
CA GLU A 90 -1.92 9.22 -2.14
C GLU A 90 -2.84 8.73 -3.27
N ARG A 91 -3.15 9.62 -4.24
CA ARG A 91 -3.93 9.25 -5.44
C ARG A 91 -3.17 8.27 -6.33
N GLY A 92 -1.84 8.38 -6.38
CA GLY A 92 -0.98 7.41 -7.07
C GLY A 92 -1.13 6.02 -6.47
N LEU A 93 -1.10 5.90 -5.15
CA LEU A 93 -1.30 4.63 -4.45
C LEU A 93 -2.71 4.05 -4.68
N LEU A 94 -3.75 4.89 -4.64
CA LEU A 94 -5.11 4.44 -4.90
C LEU A 94 -5.28 3.96 -6.35
N LYS A 95 -4.73 4.70 -7.32
CA LYS A 95 -4.75 4.28 -8.73
C LYS A 95 -4.00 2.95 -8.91
N LEU A 96 -2.82 2.79 -8.29
CA LEU A 96 -2.07 1.56 -8.35
C LEU A 96 -2.86 0.35 -7.80
N ARG A 97 -3.53 0.51 -6.66
CA ARG A 97 -4.38 -0.53 -6.06
C ARG A 97 -5.54 -0.93 -6.97
N SER A 98 -6.20 0.05 -7.58
CA SER A 98 -7.31 -0.17 -8.49
C SER A 98 -6.88 -0.91 -9.75
N GLU A 99 -5.83 -0.42 -10.41
CA GLU A 99 -5.37 -0.99 -11.68
C GLU A 99 -4.75 -2.38 -11.54
N LEU A 100 -4.04 -2.63 -10.44
CA LEU A 100 -3.53 -3.96 -10.11
C LEU A 100 -4.61 -4.89 -9.52
N GLN A 101 -5.85 -4.42 -9.34
CA GLN A 101 -6.97 -5.18 -8.78
C GLN A 101 -6.61 -5.84 -7.44
N LEU A 102 -5.94 -5.11 -6.56
CA LEU A 102 -5.50 -5.62 -5.25
C LEU A 102 -6.71 -5.77 -4.34
N TYR A 103 -7.13 -7.01 -4.11
CA TYR A 103 -8.33 -7.31 -3.34
C TYR A 103 -8.12 -7.18 -1.84
N ALA A 104 -7.07 -7.76 -1.31
CA ALA A 104 -6.87 -7.87 0.13
C ALA A 104 -5.58 -7.21 0.62
N ASN A 105 -5.69 -6.35 1.62
CA ASN A 105 -4.57 -5.88 2.41
C ASN A 105 -4.43 -6.79 3.64
N LEU A 106 -3.31 -7.49 3.73
CA LEU A 106 -3.00 -8.39 4.82
C LEU A 106 -2.10 -7.68 5.83
N ARG A 107 -2.54 -7.59 7.08
CA ARG A 107 -1.81 -6.93 8.17
C ARG A 107 -1.60 -7.90 9.31
N PRO A 108 -0.48 -8.63 9.34
CA PRO A 108 -0.15 -9.46 10.48
C PRO A 108 0.22 -8.59 11.68
N ALA A 109 -0.30 -8.95 12.84
CA ALA A 109 0.03 -8.35 14.13
C ALA A 109 0.44 -9.47 15.10
N VAL A 110 1.73 -9.79 15.07
CA VAL A 110 2.35 -10.79 15.95
C VAL A 110 3.01 -10.08 17.11
N ILE A 111 2.73 -10.50 18.32
CA ILE A 111 3.37 -9.97 19.51
C ILE A 111 4.61 -10.82 19.83
N TYR A 112 5.75 -10.18 19.82
CA TYR A 112 7.01 -10.82 20.24
C TYR A 112 7.12 -10.78 21.76
N GLY A 113 7.50 -11.90 22.39
CA GLY A 113 7.57 -12.05 23.84
C GLY A 113 8.36 -10.93 24.54
N ASP A 114 9.48 -10.50 23.94
CA ASP A 114 10.32 -9.42 24.47
C ASP A 114 9.65 -8.02 24.44
N LEU A 115 8.56 -7.87 23.68
CA LEU A 115 7.84 -6.60 23.52
C LEU A 115 6.51 -6.57 24.30
N VAL A 116 6.12 -7.65 24.96
CA VAL A 116 4.85 -7.76 25.70
C VAL A 116 4.73 -6.66 26.75
N ASP A 117 5.80 -6.38 27.48
CA ASP A 117 5.80 -5.38 28.56
C ASP A 117 5.78 -3.92 28.06
N ALA A 118 5.98 -3.69 26.76
CA ALA A 118 5.79 -2.38 26.14
C ALA A 118 4.32 -2.05 25.85
N SER A 119 3.42 -3.03 25.98
CA SER A 119 1.98 -2.85 25.79
C SER A 119 1.34 -2.20 27.03
N THR A 120 0.32 -1.37 26.82
CA THR A 120 -0.54 -0.84 27.89
C THR A 120 -1.64 -1.81 28.29
N LEU A 121 -1.84 -2.89 27.54
CA LEU A 121 -2.75 -3.96 27.88
C LEU A 121 -2.11 -4.93 28.87
N LYS A 122 -2.93 -5.70 29.57
CA LYS A 122 -2.44 -6.73 30.48
C LYS A 122 -1.67 -7.81 29.71
N ARG A 123 -0.63 -8.35 30.32
CA ARG A 123 0.23 -9.36 29.74
C ARG A 123 -0.54 -10.58 29.22
N ASP A 124 -1.47 -11.09 30.02
CA ASP A 124 -2.32 -12.24 29.71
C ASP A 124 -3.25 -12.02 28.49
N VAL A 125 -3.44 -10.76 28.08
CA VAL A 125 -4.25 -10.41 26.90
C VAL A 125 -3.41 -10.36 25.61
N VAL A 126 -2.12 -9.98 25.73
CA VAL A 126 -1.28 -9.73 24.56
C VAL A 126 -0.23 -10.83 24.31
N GLU A 127 0.15 -11.57 25.34
CA GLU A 127 1.10 -12.66 25.23
C GLU A 127 0.55 -13.72 24.27
N ASP A 128 1.37 -14.14 23.32
CA ASP A 128 1.00 -15.11 22.27
C ASP A 128 -0.08 -14.63 21.27
N ALA A 129 -0.44 -13.36 21.25
CA ALA A 129 -1.38 -12.87 20.26
C ALA A 129 -0.77 -12.93 18.85
N ASP A 130 -1.43 -13.66 17.97
CA ASP A 130 -1.13 -13.78 16.53
C ASP A 130 -2.40 -13.51 15.75
N LEU A 131 -2.48 -12.30 15.17
CA LEU A 131 -3.67 -11.81 14.48
C LEU A 131 -3.34 -11.49 13.03
N MET A 132 -4.22 -11.87 12.13
CA MET A 132 -4.21 -11.41 10.75
C MET A 132 -5.42 -10.51 10.50
N VAL A 133 -5.19 -9.20 10.33
CA VAL A 133 -6.23 -8.27 9.91
C VAL A 133 -6.29 -8.26 8.39
N ILE A 134 -7.41 -8.70 7.83
CA ILE A 134 -7.65 -8.69 6.38
C ILE A 134 -8.57 -7.53 6.06
N ARG A 135 -8.11 -6.62 5.20
CA ARG A 135 -8.89 -5.48 4.73
C ARG A 135 -9.18 -5.62 3.23
N GLU A 136 -10.44 -5.63 2.89
CA GLU A 136 -10.90 -5.58 1.50
C GLU A 136 -10.61 -4.20 0.90
N LEU A 137 -10.15 -4.13 -0.36
CA LEU A 137 -9.69 -2.89 -1.01
C LEU A 137 -10.41 -2.58 -2.33
N THR A 138 -11.25 -3.47 -2.86
CA THR A 138 -11.87 -3.31 -4.19
C THR A 138 -13.25 -2.67 -4.15
N GLY A 139 -13.83 -2.56 -2.96
CA GLY A 139 -15.16 -1.98 -2.74
C GLY A 139 -15.19 -1.05 -1.54
N GLY A 140 -16.34 -1.02 -0.84
CA GLY A 140 -16.54 -0.24 0.37
C GLY A 140 -16.43 1.27 0.16
N ILE A 141 -15.98 1.99 1.18
CA ILE A 141 -15.95 3.46 1.22
C ILE A 141 -14.99 4.08 0.17
N TYR A 142 -13.99 3.34 -0.30
CA TYR A 142 -12.99 3.89 -1.23
C TYR A 142 -13.35 3.70 -2.70
N PHE A 143 -13.93 2.57 -3.08
CA PHE A 143 -14.18 2.20 -4.48
C PHE A 143 -15.61 1.75 -4.76
N GLY A 144 -16.45 1.59 -3.70
CA GLY A 144 -17.84 1.18 -3.87
C GLY A 144 -18.68 2.18 -4.66
N GLU A 145 -19.54 1.66 -5.53
CA GLU A 145 -20.55 2.40 -6.31
C GLU A 145 -21.94 1.89 -5.97
N PRO A 146 -22.99 2.73 -5.97
CA PRO A 146 -22.95 4.17 -6.21
C PRO A 146 -22.45 4.96 -5.01
N ARG A 147 -21.80 6.12 -5.27
CA ARG A 147 -21.41 7.08 -4.25
C ARG A 147 -22.37 8.25 -4.22
N GLY A 148 -22.81 8.63 -3.04
CA GLY A 148 -23.69 9.77 -2.90
C GLY A 148 -24.19 9.97 -1.48
N VAL A 149 -24.89 11.07 -1.30
CA VAL A 149 -25.67 11.37 -0.11
C VAL A 149 -27.11 11.35 -0.53
N GLU A 150 -27.88 10.39 -0.04
CA GLU A 150 -29.32 10.33 -0.24
C GLU A 150 -30.02 10.93 0.99
N ALA A 151 -30.73 12.04 0.77
CA ALA A 151 -31.57 12.61 1.80
C ALA A 151 -32.88 11.86 1.85
N VAL A 152 -33.03 10.99 2.82
CA VAL A 152 -34.34 10.35 3.12
C VAL A 152 -35.17 11.25 4.00
N SER A 153 -36.51 11.14 3.89
CA SER A 153 -37.47 11.94 4.65
C SER A 153 -37.50 11.64 6.17
N TYR A 154 -36.48 10.97 6.68
CA TYR A 154 -36.26 10.66 8.08
C TYR A 154 -35.11 11.49 8.64
N THR A 155 -35.03 11.61 9.97
CA THR A 155 -33.98 12.36 10.69
C THR A 155 -32.57 11.75 10.59
N HIS A 156 -32.37 10.75 9.72
CA HIS A 156 -31.13 10.00 9.58
C HIS A 156 -30.58 10.09 8.15
N LEU A 157 -29.29 10.37 8.04
CA LEU A 157 -28.52 10.14 6.82
C LEU A 157 -28.00 8.69 6.85
N THR A 158 -28.45 7.87 5.93
CA THR A 158 -27.85 6.56 5.72
C THR A 158 -26.82 6.66 4.60
N LEU A 159 -25.56 6.37 4.91
CA LEU A 159 -24.59 6.09 3.85
C LEU A 159 -24.93 4.73 3.25
N PRO A 160 -24.91 4.57 1.91
CA PRO A 160 -25.04 3.25 1.32
C PRO A 160 -23.91 2.37 1.84
N THR A 161 -24.26 1.46 2.73
CA THR A 161 -23.40 0.36 3.12
C THR A 161 -23.61 -0.74 2.10
N ASN A 162 -22.60 -1.06 1.29
CA ASN A 162 -22.58 -2.35 0.63
C ASN A 162 -22.60 -3.39 1.73
N GLY A 163 -23.76 -4.00 1.93
CA GLY A 163 -23.91 -5.06 2.90
C GLY A 163 -22.99 -6.20 2.53
N CYS A 164 -21.87 -6.32 3.24
CA CYS A 164 -21.16 -7.58 3.29
C CYS A 164 -22.01 -8.52 4.15
N VAL A 165 -22.64 -9.49 3.50
CA VAL A 165 -23.14 -10.70 4.14
C VAL A 165 -21.98 -11.63 4.38
#